data_423eb40496f8bc6215c4d6b901178dbb
#
_entry.id   423eb40496f8bc6215c4d6b901178dbb
#
_cell.length_a   1.000
_cell.length_b   1.000
_cell.length_c   1.000
_cell.angle_alpha   90.00
_cell.angle_beta   90.00
_cell.angle_gamma   90.00
#
_symmetry.space_group_name_H-M   'P 1'
#
loop_
_entity.id
_entity.type
_entity.pdbx_description
1 polymer ?
#
loop_
_entity_poly.entity_id
_entity_poly.type
_entity_poly.pdbx_seq_one_letter_code
_entity_poly.pdbx_strand_id
1 'polypeptide(L)'
;MPIFVDEKPTQNLEDFKGVKKVPHNEYYTSGHRTCQGCESAQMMRLLAKAAGPRTIVLGSTGCMYVANTSYYTTPWGVPWMHTQLGSSGSAVLGAAAAFKAQMRKGKMKDEPINVIAFCGDGGGADMGLAAISATLTHPDYNLLILMYDNESYANTDIQISGTSPYGANSSFSFPGKKRRIMNNRWKKNVAPLMAIGHPTCRYVATISTSYALQAMNVVRRALSIGGPTFVHCLNPCPKGWDFDPVQAHELGELAVNTGIWPLYEIENGVVKLYGKSKQIADGKFKRLPVKVYLEKQGRFNHFIDEDTEFFQSKIDDMWTNWLVPGIIPLRHEIAKEV
;
A
#
# COMPACT_ATOMS: atom_id res chain seq x y z
N MET A 1 10.65 28.84 -15.18
CA MET A 1 10.24 28.74 -13.77
C MET A 1 10.32 27.27 -13.38
N PRO A 2 11.03 26.86 -12.34
CA PRO A 2 10.99 25.48 -11.93
C PRO A 2 9.56 25.12 -11.53
N ILE A 3 9.03 24.07 -12.14
CA ILE A 3 7.67 23.55 -11.92
C ILE A 3 7.52 22.96 -10.49
N PHE A 4 8.63 22.83 -9.77
CA PHE A 4 8.68 22.27 -8.42
C PHE A 4 9.06 23.38 -7.43
N VAL A 5 8.11 23.79 -6.62
CA VAL A 5 8.42 24.51 -5.39
C VAL A 5 9.01 23.45 -4.45
N ASP A 6 10.28 23.62 -4.06
CA ASP A 6 10.90 22.79 -3.03
C ASP A 6 10.21 23.06 -1.68
N GLU A 7 9.09 22.42 -1.46
CA GLU A 7 8.53 22.38 -0.11
C GLU A 7 9.47 21.58 0.78
N LYS A 8 9.91 22.22 1.86
CA LYS A 8 10.72 21.53 2.86
C LYS A 8 9.93 20.37 3.46
N PRO A 9 10.57 19.21 3.70
CA PRO A 9 9.89 18.11 4.38
C PRO A 9 9.28 18.59 5.69
N THR A 10 8.07 18.17 5.97
CA THR A 10 7.34 18.58 7.19
C THR A 10 7.96 18.03 8.46
N GLN A 11 8.66 16.90 8.36
CA GLN A 11 9.38 16.27 9.48
C GLN A 11 10.61 15.54 8.94
N ASN A 12 11.72 15.62 9.67
CA ASN A 12 12.85 14.72 9.46
C ASN A 12 12.66 13.50 10.36
N LEU A 13 12.00 12.48 9.84
CA LEU A 13 11.75 11.21 10.55
C LEU A 13 12.86 10.22 10.20
N GLU A 14 13.88 10.11 11.06
CA GLU A 14 14.93 9.12 10.88
C GLU A 14 14.41 7.68 10.98
N ASP A 15 15.07 6.76 10.29
CA ASP A 15 14.77 5.33 10.34
C ASP A 15 14.95 4.76 11.76
N PHE A 16 14.08 3.84 12.13
CA PHE A 16 14.27 3.04 13.34
C PHE A 16 15.43 2.06 13.15
N LYS A 17 16.50 2.28 13.88
CA LYS A 17 17.69 1.43 13.86
C LYS A 17 17.51 0.15 14.71
N GLY A 18 16.48 -0.63 14.39
CA GLY A 18 16.12 -1.88 15.06
C GLY A 18 14.84 -1.77 15.90
N VAL A 19 14.26 -2.93 16.23
CA VAL A 19 12.98 -3.05 16.93
C VAL A 19 12.97 -2.35 18.30
N LYS A 20 14.10 -2.36 19.02
CA LYS A 20 14.24 -1.69 20.33
C LYS A 20 14.12 -0.16 20.26
N LYS A 21 14.20 0.42 19.06
CA LYS A 21 14.06 1.87 18.84
C LYS A 21 12.65 2.27 18.41
N VAL A 22 11.75 1.31 18.21
CA VAL A 22 10.34 1.59 17.89
C VAL A 22 9.66 2.10 19.16
N PRO A 23 8.89 3.22 19.09
CA PRO A 23 8.19 3.76 20.25
C PRO A 23 7.21 2.76 20.88
N HIS A 24 7.15 2.73 22.21
CA HIS A 24 6.17 1.91 22.94
C HIS A 24 4.74 2.47 22.85
N ASN A 25 4.59 3.77 22.62
CA ASN A 25 3.29 4.42 22.53
C ASN A 25 2.46 3.83 21.39
N GLU A 26 1.18 3.61 21.67
CA GLU A 26 0.20 3.10 20.72
C GLU A 26 -0.77 4.22 20.32
N TYR A 27 -0.92 4.44 19.02
CA TYR A 27 -1.87 5.40 18.45
C TYR A 27 -2.98 4.70 17.65
N TYR A 28 -2.90 3.40 17.57
CA TYR A 28 -3.95 2.49 17.11
C TYR A 28 -3.99 1.30 18.08
N THR A 29 -5.07 1.20 18.85
CA THR A 29 -5.18 0.29 19.99
C THR A 29 -6.15 -0.85 19.73
N SER A 30 -6.30 -1.76 20.68
CA SER A 30 -7.38 -2.73 20.69
C SER A 30 -8.76 -2.06 20.71
N GLY A 31 -9.81 -2.80 20.34
CA GLY A 31 -11.19 -2.32 20.27
C GLY A 31 -11.73 -2.18 18.85
N HIS A 32 -10.90 -2.44 17.84
CA HIS A 32 -11.36 -2.62 16.46
C HIS A 32 -12.07 -3.97 16.28
N ARG A 33 -12.92 -4.06 15.25
CA ARG A 33 -13.71 -5.26 14.91
C ARG A 33 -13.20 -5.95 13.66
N THR A 34 -11.90 -6.02 13.48
CA THR A 34 -11.29 -6.73 12.35
C THR A 34 -11.25 -8.22 12.59
N CYS A 35 -11.10 -8.99 11.53
CA CYS A 35 -10.93 -10.44 11.60
C CYS A 35 -9.67 -10.80 12.39
N GLN A 36 -9.63 -12.00 12.96
CA GLN A 36 -8.40 -12.58 13.49
C GLN A 36 -7.37 -12.71 12.36
N GLY A 37 -6.09 -12.41 12.64
CA GLY A 37 -5.03 -12.45 11.63
C GLY A 37 -5.15 -11.38 10.54
N CYS A 38 -5.93 -10.32 10.75
CA CYS A 38 -6.08 -9.24 9.76
C CYS A 38 -4.81 -8.40 9.66
N GLU A 39 -4.04 -8.59 8.59
CA GLU A 39 -2.82 -7.83 8.33
C GLU A 39 -3.07 -6.34 8.06
N SER A 40 -4.28 -5.98 7.60
CA SER A 40 -4.64 -4.55 7.46
C SER A 40 -4.72 -3.84 8.82
N ALA A 41 -5.19 -4.51 9.87
CA ALA A 41 -5.16 -3.97 11.23
C ALA A 41 -3.72 -3.81 11.76
N GLN A 42 -2.87 -4.79 11.49
CA GLN A 42 -1.45 -4.72 11.80
C GLN A 42 -0.79 -3.54 11.10
N MET A 43 -1.12 -3.30 9.81
CA MET A 43 -0.60 -2.16 9.06
C MET A 43 -1.01 -0.83 9.69
N MET A 44 -2.27 -0.67 10.12
CA MET A 44 -2.72 0.55 10.81
C MET A 44 -1.91 0.84 12.07
N ARG A 45 -1.63 -0.18 12.85
CA ARG A 45 -0.80 -0.08 14.06
C ARG A 45 0.64 0.32 13.73
N LEU A 46 1.26 -0.33 12.74
CA LEU A 46 2.63 -0.03 12.32
C LEU A 46 2.77 1.39 11.77
N LEU A 47 1.80 1.82 10.95
CA LEU A 47 1.78 3.19 10.45
C LEU A 47 1.61 4.21 11.57
N ALA A 48 0.68 3.99 12.48
CA ALA A 48 0.44 4.90 13.60
C ALA A 48 1.70 5.08 14.46
N LYS A 49 2.45 3.98 14.71
CA LYS A 49 3.75 4.04 15.39
C LYS A 49 4.80 4.80 14.57
N ALA A 50 4.85 4.59 13.27
CA ALA A 50 5.81 5.26 12.39
C ALA A 50 5.55 6.77 12.28
N ALA A 51 4.28 7.16 12.18
CA ALA A 51 3.86 8.54 12.00
C ALA A 51 3.86 9.37 13.30
N GLY A 52 3.58 8.73 14.44
CA GLY A 52 3.54 9.40 15.76
C GLY A 52 2.27 10.22 16.00
N PRO A 53 2.24 11.01 17.11
CA PRO A 53 1.02 11.64 17.61
C PRO A 53 0.51 12.83 16.78
N ARG A 54 1.39 13.49 16.01
CA ARG A 54 1.00 14.66 15.18
C ARG A 54 0.47 14.23 13.83
N THR A 55 -0.53 13.37 13.85
CA THR A 55 -1.09 12.72 12.68
C THR A 55 -2.59 12.89 12.64
N ILE A 56 -3.14 13.14 11.46
CA ILE A 56 -4.55 12.97 11.16
C ILE A 56 -4.71 11.91 10.08
N VAL A 57 -5.70 11.05 10.24
CA VAL A 57 -5.97 9.92 9.36
C VAL A 57 -7.34 10.07 8.72
N LEU A 58 -7.39 10.04 7.40
CA LEU A 58 -8.63 10.07 6.65
C LEU A 58 -8.71 8.78 5.81
N GLY A 59 -9.83 8.10 5.83
CA GLY A 59 -9.90 6.85 5.09
C GLY A 59 -11.25 6.57 4.49
N SER A 60 -11.17 5.94 3.33
CA SER A 60 -12.35 5.54 2.59
C SER A 60 -13.00 4.31 3.19
N THR A 61 -14.31 4.20 3.01
CA THR A 61 -15.11 3.02 3.36
C THR A 61 -14.41 1.75 2.86
N GLY A 62 -14.36 0.75 3.70
CA GLY A 62 -13.71 -0.54 3.49
C GLY A 62 -13.51 -1.23 4.83
N CYS A 63 -12.90 -2.41 4.85
CA CYS A 63 -12.74 -3.20 6.08
C CYS A 63 -12.22 -2.37 7.24
N MET A 64 -11.17 -1.58 7.02
CA MET A 64 -10.49 -0.89 8.12
C MET A 64 -11.28 0.27 8.69
N TYR A 65 -12.12 0.93 7.90
CA TYR A 65 -12.93 2.01 8.44
C TYR A 65 -14.27 1.53 8.99
N VAL A 66 -14.86 0.51 8.39
CA VAL A 66 -16.08 -0.14 8.94
C VAL A 66 -15.77 -0.82 10.27
N ALA A 67 -14.67 -1.57 10.35
CA ALA A 67 -14.28 -2.27 11.59
C ALA A 67 -13.84 -1.32 12.72
N ASN A 68 -13.48 -0.09 12.40
CA ASN A 68 -13.07 0.94 13.37
C ASN A 68 -14.21 1.87 13.79
N THR A 69 -15.38 1.76 13.17
CA THR A 69 -16.56 2.54 13.49
C THR A 69 -17.41 1.79 14.52
N SER A 70 -17.17 2.02 15.78
CA SER A 70 -18.02 1.54 16.87
C SER A 70 -18.89 2.67 17.40
N TYR A 71 -20.05 2.35 17.95
CA TYR A 71 -21.05 3.36 18.40
C TYR A 71 -20.48 4.40 19.36
N TYR A 72 -19.52 4.05 20.22
CA TYR A 72 -18.99 4.96 21.24
C TYR A 72 -17.48 4.87 21.41
N THR A 73 -16.79 4.05 20.64
CA THR A 73 -15.34 3.82 20.78
C THR A 73 -14.67 3.74 19.42
N THR A 74 -13.41 4.18 19.39
CA THR A 74 -12.55 4.02 18.22
C THR A 74 -11.18 3.52 18.68
N PRO A 75 -10.48 2.70 17.89
CA PRO A 75 -9.11 2.29 18.21
C PRO A 75 -8.08 3.39 17.94
N TRP A 76 -8.47 4.49 17.28
CA TRP A 76 -7.56 5.57 16.91
C TRP A 76 -7.25 6.48 18.11
N GLY A 77 -5.97 6.60 18.47
CA GLY A 77 -5.44 7.56 19.41
C GLY A 77 -5.04 8.90 18.77
N VAL A 78 -5.36 9.10 17.50
CA VAL A 78 -5.17 10.33 16.72
C VAL A 78 -6.49 10.75 16.07
N PRO A 79 -6.67 12.00 15.68
CA PRO A 79 -7.84 12.43 14.91
C PRO A 79 -8.01 11.60 13.63
N TRP A 80 -9.23 11.17 13.38
CA TRP A 80 -9.55 10.36 12.21
C TRP A 80 -10.90 10.74 11.60
N MET A 81 -11.07 10.49 10.31
CA MET A 81 -12.31 10.73 9.60
C MET A 81 -12.60 9.61 8.60
N HIS A 82 -13.82 9.09 8.64
CA HIS A 82 -14.34 8.14 7.66
C HIS A 82 -14.92 8.90 6.45
N THR A 83 -14.51 8.55 5.26
CA THR A 83 -14.95 9.17 4.02
C THR A 83 -15.58 8.13 3.08
N GLN A 84 -16.26 8.58 2.05
CA GLN A 84 -16.86 7.72 1.03
C GLN A 84 -15.79 6.90 0.31
N LEU A 85 -16.13 5.70 -0.20
CA LEU A 85 -15.21 4.70 -0.76
C LEU A 85 -14.21 5.25 -1.80
N GLY A 86 -14.63 6.14 -2.69
CA GLY A 86 -13.78 6.72 -3.73
C GLY A 86 -13.12 8.06 -3.37
N SER A 87 -13.31 8.60 -2.15
CA SER A 87 -12.99 10.00 -1.85
C SER A 87 -11.73 10.22 -1.01
N SER A 88 -10.96 9.18 -0.67
CA SER A 88 -9.77 9.33 0.18
C SER A 88 -8.76 10.33 -0.35
N GLY A 89 -8.50 10.36 -1.66
CA GLY A 89 -7.62 11.33 -2.30
C GLY A 89 -8.10 12.77 -2.10
N SER A 90 -9.34 13.06 -2.47
CA SER A 90 -9.90 14.41 -2.32
C SER A 90 -9.97 14.86 -0.86
N ALA A 91 -10.30 13.95 0.06
CA ALA A 91 -10.41 14.26 1.48
C ALA A 91 -9.04 14.61 2.08
N VAL A 92 -7.99 13.87 1.79
CA VAL A 92 -6.64 14.14 2.29
C VAL A 92 -6.08 15.43 1.75
N LEU A 93 -6.33 15.72 0.46
CA LEU A 93 -5.93 16.99 -0.17
C LEU A 93 -6.64 18.17 0.49
N GLY A 94 -7.95 18.07 0.69
CA GLY A 94 -8.75 19.10 1.36
C GLY A 94 -8.27 19.36 2.80
N ALA A 95 -7.96 18.31 3.56
CA ALA A 95 -7.41 18.43 4.91
C ALA A 95 -6.03 19.11 4.92
N ALA A 96 -5.12 18.68 4.05
CA ALA A 96 -3.78 19.28 3.93
C ALA A 96 -3.88 20.78 3.55
N ALA A 97 -4.74 21.11 2.59
CA ALA A 97 -5.00 22.51 2.21
C ALA A 97 -5.58 23.34 3.36
N ALA A 98 -6.51 22.77 4.12
CA ALA A 98 -7.13 23.43 5.27
C ALA A 98 -6.09 23.73 6.37
N PHE A 99 -5.23 22.76 6.73
CA PHE A 99 -4.17 22.98 7.72
C PHE A 99 -3.18 24.05 7.24
N LYS A 100 -2.70 23.97 6.01
CA LYS A 100 -1.82 24.99 5.43
C LYS A 100 -2.46 26.40 5.47
N ALA A 101 -3.75 26.51 5.18
CA ALA A 101 -4.48 27.76 5.24
C ALA A 101 -4.64 28.29 6.69
N GLN A 102 -4.89 27.41 7.67
CA GLN A 102 -5.01 27.79 9.08
C GLN A 102 -3.68 28.30 9.65
N MET A 103 -2.58 27.60 9.35
CA MET A 103 -1.23 28.00 9.72
C MET A 103 -0.88 29.38 9.13
N ARG A 104 -1.09 29.56 7.82
CA ARG A 104 -0.84 30.83 7.13
C ARG A 104 -1.67 32.00 7.69
N LYS A 105 -2.87 31.74 8.18
CA LYS A 105 -3.75 32.74 8.81
C LYS A 105 -3.42 32.99 10.31
N GLY A 106 -2.42 32.32 10.86
CA GLY A 106 -2.09 32.41 12.28
C GLY A 106 -3.15 31.82 13.22
N LYS A 107 -4.12 31.06 12.69
CA LYS A 107 -5.16 30.39 13.48
C LYS A 107 -4.72 29.05 14.05
N MET A 108 -3.59 28.56 13.60
CA MET A 108 -2.95 27.33 14.03
C MET A 108 -1.45 27.55 14.06
N LYS A 109 -0.77 26.92 15.02
CA LYS A 109 0.68 26.96 15.12
C LYS A 109 1.30 26.33 13.87
N ASP A 110 2.31 26.98 13.30
CA ASP A 110 3.02 26.48 12.13
C ASP A 110 3.99 25.35 12.55
N GLU A 111 3.44 24.16 12.63
CA GLU A 111 4.17 22.94 13.01
C GLU A 111 3.77 21.79 12.08
N PRO A 112 4.72 20.89 11.77
CA PRO A 112 4.44 19.75 10.90
C PRO A 112 3.28 18.86 11.39
N ILE A 113 2.37 18.51 10.50
CA ILE A 113 1.28 17.57 10.73
C ILE A 113 1.35 16.51 9.63
N ASN A 114 1.32 15.24 10.02
CA ASN A 114 1.18 14.13 9.07
C ASN A 114 -0.28 14.02 8.65
N VAL A 115 -0.57 14.26 7.38
CA VAL A 115 -1.90 14.11 6.80
C VAL A 115 -1.89 12.84 5.96
N ILE A 116 -2.62 11.82 6.41
CA ILE A 116 -2.54 10.48 5.83
C ILE A 116 -3.90 10.02 5.37
N ALA A 117 -3.99 9.59 4.10
CA ALA A 117 -5.14 8.86 3.58
C ALA A 117 -4.92 7.36 3.66
N PHE A 118 -5.95 6.63 4.07
CA PHE A 118 -6.04 5.18 3.91
C PHE A 118 -7.12 4.80 2.93
N CYS A 119 -6.82 3.85 2.06
CA CYS A 119 -7.82 3.22 1.20
C CYS A 119 -7.51 1.73 1.04
N GLY A 120 -8.54 0.91 0.91
CA GLY A 120 -8.37 -0.46 0.41
C GLY A 120 -8.08 -0.44 -1.09
N ASP A 121 -7.73 -1.59 -1.63
CA ASP A 121 -7.47 -1.76 -3.07
C ASP A 121 -8.68 -1.38 -3.95
N GLY A 122 -9.90 -1.75 -3.57
CA GLY A 122 -11.11 -1.31 -4.29
C GLY A 122 -11.30 0.21 -4.27
N GLY A 123 -10.97 0.86 -3.15
CA GLY A 123 -11.00 2.32 -3.03
C GLY A 123 -9.83 3.02 -3.72
N GLY A 124 -8.65 2.41 -3.72
CA GLY A 124 -7.43 3.01 -4.24
C GLY A 124 -7.14 2.70 -5.70
N ALA A 125 -7.30 1.45 -6.11
CA ALA A 125 -6.97 1.00 -7.46
C ALA A 125 -8.15 1.09 -8.44
N ASP A 126 -9.37 1.23 -7.94
CA ASP A 126 -10.59 1.28 -8.75
C ASP A 126 -11.37 2.56 -8.53
N MET A 127 -12.28 2.60 -7.54
CA MET A 127 -13.27 3.67 -7.43
C MET A 127 -12.69 5.04 -7.07
N GLY A 128 -11.61 5.08 -6.31
CA GLY A 128 -10.94 6.33 -5.91
C GLY A 128 -9.71 6.68 -6.75
N LEU A 129 -9.39 5.89 -7.78
CA LEU A 129 -8.19 6.10 -8.59
C LEU A 129 -8.10 7.53 -9.17
N ALA A 130 -9.20 8.06 -9.69
CA ALA A 130 -9.24 9.42 -10.24
C ALA A 130 -8.96 10.49 -9.18
N ALA A 131 -9.54 10.35 -7.97
CA ALA A 131 -9.32 11.27 -6.86
C ALA A 131 -7.89 11.23 -6.35
N ILE A 132 -7.31 10.03 -6.26
CA ILE A 132 -5.90 9.83 -5.88
C ILE A 132 -4.99 10.44 -6.95
N SER A 133 -5.24 10.14 -8.22
CA SER A 133 -4.49 10.67 -9.35
C SER A 133 -4.47 12.21 -9.34
N ALA A 134 -5.64 12.84 -9.17
CA ALA A 134 -5.72 14.29 -9.05
C ALA A 134 -4.91 14.81 -7.85
N THR A 135 -5.00 14.16 -6.69
CA THR A 135 -4.26 14.55 -5.48
C THR A 135 -2.76 14.51 -5.68
N LEU A 136 -2.26 13.48 -6.35
CA LEU A 136 -0.82 13.32 -6.59
C LEU A 136 -0.23 14.37 -7.55
N THR A 137 -1.05 15.18 -8.21
CA THR A 137 -0.59 16.30 -9.05
C THR A 137 -0.31 17.61 -8.29
N HIS A 138 -0.56 17.64 -6.97
CA HIS A 138 -0.43 18.83 -6.14
C HIS A 138 0.87 18.81 -5.30
N PRO A 139 2.00 19.35 -5.80
CA PRO A 139 3.28 19.29 -5.11
C PRO A 139 3.32 20.11 -3.82
N ASP A 140 2.40 21.05 -3.65
CA ASP A 140 2.38 22.02 -2.53
C ASP A 140 1.84 21.44 -1.22
N TYR A 141 1.39 20.20 -1.22
CA TYR A 141 0.78 19.59 -0.04
C TYR A 141 1.50 18.31 0.36
N ASN A 142 2.10 18.36 1.55
CA ASN A 142 2.72 17.18 2.16
C ASN A 142 1.63 16.23 2.68
N LEU A 143 1.47 15.11 2.02
CA LEU A 143 0.51 14.09 2.38
C LEU A 143 0.97 12.69 1.96
N LEU A 144 0.50 11.69 2.66
CA LEU A 144 0.73 10.29 2.33
C LEU A 144 -0.58 9.63 1.97
N ILE A 145 -0.62 8.93 0.86
CA ILE A 145 -1.68 7.98 0.52
C ILE A 145 -1.13 6.57 0.74
N LEU A 146 -1.72 5.84 1.68
CA LEU A 146 -1.40 4.43 1.91
C LEU A 146 -2.58 3.56 1.48
N MET A 147 -2.34 2.71 0.48
CA MET A 147 -3.29 1.70 0.03
C MET A 147 -2.95 0.36 0.68
N TYR A 148 -3.88 -0.15 1.52
CA TYR A 148 -3.80 -1.53 2.01
C TYR A 148 -4.50 -2.46 1.01
N ASP A 149 -3.75 -3.41 0.48
CA ASP A 149 -4.18 -4.29 -0.59
C ASP A 149 -4.42 -5.70 -0.04
N ASN A 150 -5.67 -6.06 0.12
CA ASN A 150 -6.09 -7.42 0.44
C ASN A 150 -6.60 -8.18 -0.79
N GLU A 151 -6.38 -7.60 -1.98
CA GLU A 151 -6.65 -8.16 -3.30
C GLU A 151 -8.14 -8.47 -3.55
N SER A 152 -9.05 -7.70 -2.92
CA SER A 152 -10.50 -7.82 -3.13
C SER A 152 -11.30 -6.67 -2.53
N TYR A 153 -12.55 -6.47 -2.95
CA TYR A 153 -13.55 -5.75 -2.16
C TYR A 153 -13.97 -6.63 -0.98
N ALA A 154 -13.06 -6.78 0.01
CA ALA A 154 -13.21 -7.77 1.06
C ALA A 154 -14.34 -7.45 2.04
N ASN A 155 -14.63 -6.16 2.29
CA ASN A 155 -15.65 -5.74 3.25
C ASN A 155 -17.07 -6.11 2.82
N THR A 156 -17.35 -6.11 1.52
CA THR A 156 -18.64 -6.45 0.93
C THR A 156 -18.78 -7.93 0.56
N ASP A 157 -17.92 -8.77 1.12
CA ASP A 157 -17.85 -10.22 0.93
C ASP A 157 -17.07 -10.66 -0.32
N ILE A 158 -15.87 -10.08 -0.50
CA ILE A 158 -14.79 -10.63 -1.34
C ILE A 158 -15.13 -10.61 -2.84
N GLN A 159 -15.56 -9.47 -3.39
CA GLN A 159 -15.65 -9.28 -4.83
C GLN A 159 -14.28 -8.99 -5.43
N ILE A 160 -14.12 -9.28 -6.73
CA ILE A 160 -12.90 -8.97 -7.48
C ILE A 160 -12.67 -7.46 -7.52
N SER A 161 -11.47 -7.03 -7.14
CA SER A 161 -10.93 -5.69 -7.37
C SER A 161 -9.94 -5.67 -8.54
N GLY A 162 -9.45 -4.50 -8.88
CA GLY A 162 -8.41 -4.34 -9.89
C GLY A 162 -7.05 -4.94 -9.50
N THR A 163 -6.84 -5.26 -8.22
CA THR A 163 -5.63 -5.91 -7.72
C THR A 163 -5.80 -7.40 -7.41
N SER A 164 -7.00 -7.95 -7.60
CA SER A 164 -7.22 -9.38 -7.44
C SER A 164 -6.38 -10.17 -8.45
N PRO A 165 -5.57 -11.15 -7.99
CA PRO A 165 -4.68 -11.88 -8.86
C PRO A 165 -5.44 -12.78 -9.85
N TYR A 166 -4.78 -13.09 -10.98
CA TYR A 166 -5.29 -14.05 -11.95
C TYR A 166 -5.72 -15.34 -11.28
N GLY A 167 -6.88 -15.82 -11.64
CA GLY A 167 -7.43 -17.09 -11.16
C GLY A 167 -7.98 -17.07 -9.74
N ALA A 168 -7.79 -16.03 -8.96
CA ALA A 168 -8.31 -15.98 -7.59
C ALA A 168 -9.84 -16.15 -7.59
N ASN A 169 -10.32 -17.06 -6.78
CA ASN A 169 -11.74 -17.24 -6.48
C ASN A 169 -12.29 -16.05 -5.69
N SER A 170 -13.54 -15.70 -5.93
CA SER A 170 -14.26 -14.65 -5.19
C SER A 170 -15.75 -14.97 -5.13
N SER A 171 -16.51 -14.18 -4.36
CA SER A 171 -17.96 -14.39 -4.16
C SER A 171 -18.80 -14.41 -5.46
N PHE A 172 -18.32 -13.76 -6.54
CA PHE A 172 -18.96 -13.75 -7.85
C PHE A 172 -18.13 -14.37 -8.97
N SER A 173 -17.05 -15.03 -8.65
CA SER A 173 -16.11 -15.60 -9.63
C SER A 173 -15.69 -17.01 -9.25
N PHE A 174 -16.68 -17.82 -8.85
CA PHE A 174 -16.44 -19.22 -8.50
C PHE A 174 -16.06 -20.05 -9.72
N PRO A 175 -15.12 -20.98 -9.57
CA PRO A 175 -14.78 -21.95 -10.59
C PRO A 175 -16.03 -22.75 -10.99
N GLY A 176 -16.32 -22.81 -12.27
CA GLY A 176 -17.45 -23.58 -12.80
C GLY A 176 -16.99 -24.79 -13.59
N LYS A 177 -17.91 -25.74 -13.81
CA LYS A 177 -17.62 -26.97 -14.60
C LYS A 177 -17.15 -26.67 -16.04
N LYS A 178 -17.69 -25.61 -16.67
CA LYS A 178 -17.35 -25.23 -18.05
C LYS A 178 -16.18 -24.25 -18.13
N ARG A 179 -15.99 -23.45 -17.09
CA ARG A 179 -14.93 -22.44 -17.03
C ARG A 179 -14.34 -22.45 -15.63
N ARG A 180 -13.13 -22.97 -15.51
CA ARG A 180 -12.44 -23.11 -14.24
C ARG A 180 -11.85 -21.76 -13.77
N ILE A 181 -11.21 -21.01 -14.65
CA ILE A 181 -10.67 -19.68 -14.37
C ILE A 181 -11.71 -18.61 -14.72
N MET A 182 -12.34 -18.02 -13.71
CA MET A 182 -13.34 -16.96 -13.88
C MET A 182 -12.68 -15.58 -13.88
N ASN A 183 -11.75 -15.30 -12.97
CA ASN A 183 -10.92 -14.10 -13.03
C ASN A 183 -9.72 -14.35 -13.95
N ASN A 184 -9.84 -14.05 -15.22
CA ASN A 184 -8.79 -14.24 -16.22
C ASN A 184 -7.95 -12.97 -16.48
N ARG A 185 -8.07 -11.94 -15.62
CA ARG A 185 -7.33 -10.69 -15.71
C ARG A 185 -6.09 -10.76 -14.85
N TRP A 186 -4.99 -10.18 -15.31
CA TRP A 186 -3.85 -9.90 -14.46
C TRP A 186 -4.13 -8.65 -13.62
N LYS A 187 -3.59 -8.61 -12.41
CA LYS A 187 -3.82 -7.49 -11.49
C LYS A 187 -3.15 -6.20 -11.97
N LYS A 188 -3.72 -5.07 -11.61
CA LYS A 188 -3.12 -3.75 -11.86
C LYS A 188 -1.80 -3.61 -11.10
N ASN A 189 -0.81 -3.06 -11.76
CA ASN A 189 0.46 -2.68 -11.14
C ASN A 189 0.36 -1.24 -10.62
N VAL A 190 -0.22 -1.08 -9.43
CA VAL A 190 -0.67 0.23 -8.92
C VAL A 190 0.50 1.14 -8.56
N ALA A 191 1.53 0.64 -7.89
CA ALA A 191 2.65 1.49 -7.46
C ALA A 191 3.41 2.11 -8.64
N PRO A 192 3.81 1.38 -9.70
CA PRO A 192 4.36 1.99 -10.91
C PRO A 192 3.39 2.94 -11.61
N LEU A 193 2.08 2.62 -11.66
CA LEU A 193 1.07 3.51 -12.24
C LEU A 193 1.08 4.87 -11.54
N MET A 194 1.16 4.89 -10.19
CA MET A 194 1.25 6.13 -9.42
C MET A 194 2.56 6.88 -9.67
N ALA A 195 3.66 6.18 -9.78
CA ALA A 195 4.97 6.80 -10.02
C ALA A 195 5.11 7.37 -11.45
N ILE A 196 4.70 6.60 -12.46
CA ILE A 196 4.88 6.98 -13.88
C ILE A 196 3.92 8.09 -14.27
N GLY A 197 2.66 7.98 -13.84
CA GLY A 197 1.60 8.94 -14.20
C GLY A 197 1.69 10.29 -13.48
N HIS A 198 2.46 10.41 -12.38
CA HIS A 198 2.45 11.58 -11.52
C HIS A 198 3.86 12.10 -11.21
N PRO A 199 4.42 12.96 -12.08
CA PRO A 199 5.73 13.58 -11.88
C PRO A 199 5.95 14.29 -10.55
N THR A 200 4.91 14.77 -9.93
CA THR A 200 4.91 15.44 -8.63
C THR A 200 4.96 14.49 -7.44
N CYS A 201 4.58 13.22 -7.62
CA CYS A 201 4.68 12.19 -6.59
C CYS A 201 6.13 11.67 -6.54
N ARG A 202 6.96 12.27 -5.69
CA ARG A 202 8.41 12.01 -5.64
C ARG A 202 8.78 10.67 -5.03
N TYR A 203 7.86 10.04 -4.31
CA TYR A 203 8.12 8.78 -3.62
C TYR A 203 6.94 7.85 -3.69
N VAL A 204 7.20 6.66 -4.20
CA VAL A 204 6.25 5.54 -4.22
C VAL A 204 6.95 4.30 -3.72
N ALA A 205 6.32 3.51 -2.88
CA ALA A 205 6.93 2.28 -2.39
C ALA A 205 5.91 1.15 -2.23
N THR A 206 6.39 -0.09 -2.29
CA THR A 206 5.64 -1.28 -1.90
C THR A 206 6.15 -1.79 -0.57
N ILE A 207 5.27 -2.22 0.32
CA ILE A 207 5.60 -2.77 1.64
C ILE A 207 4.78 -4.03 1.93
N SER A 208 5.20 -4.79 2.93
CA SER A 208 4.44 -5.89 3.52
C SER A 208 4.55 -5.82 5.05
N THR A 209 3.46 -6.06 5.75
CA THR A 209 3.39 -6.13 7.22
C THR A 209 4.29 -7.21 7.80
N SER A 210 4.58 -8.26 7.04
CA SER A 210 5.52 -9.31 7.41
C SER A 210 6.97 -8.83 7.55
N TYR A 211 7.28 -7.64 7.06
CA TYR A 211 8.56 -6.95 7.23
C TYR A 211 8.37 -5.65 8.02
N ALA A 212 7.80 -5.76 9.22
CA ALA A 212 7.27 -4.66 10.03
C ALA A 212 8.23 -3.46 10.21
N LEU A 213 9.50 -3.71 10.56
CA LEU A 213 10.48 -2.63 10.73
C LEU A 213 10.76 -1.89 9.42
N GLN A 214 10.90 -2.64 8.33
CA GLN A 214 11.11 -2.05 7.00
C GLN A 214 9.88 -1.25 6.55
N ALA A 215 8.68 -1.79 6.78
CA ALA A 215 7.42 -1.11 6.47
C ALA A 215 7.30 0.22 7.22
N MET A 216 7.61 0.25 8.51
CA MET A 216 7.63 1.47 9.31
C MET A 216 8.66 2.49 8.80
N ASN A 217 9.87 2.07 8.41
CA ASN A 217 10.89 2.96 7.90
C ASN A 217 10.51 3.55 6.53
N VAL A 218 9.89 2.75 5.64
CA VAL A 218 9.34 3.25 4.37
C VAL A 218 8.27 4.31 4.62
N VAL A 219 7.36 4.09 5.58
CA VAL A 219 6.35 5.10 5.95
C VAL A 219 7.00 6.38 6.48
N ARG A 220 8.02 6.28 7.35
CA ARG A 220 8.75 7.44 7.87
C ARG A 220 9.42 8.22 6.74
N ARG A 221 10.05 7.51 5.82
CA ARG A 221 10.66 8.13 4.63
C ARG A 221 9.62 8.83 3.76
N ALA A 222 8.48 8.19 3.48
CA ALA A 222 7.37 8.79 2.74
C ALA A 222 6.88 10.10 3.39
N LEU A 223 6.75 10.13 4.72
CA LEU A 223 6.33 11.30 5.48
C LEU A 223 7.42 12.40 5.56
N SER A 224 8.68 12.06 5.33
CA SER A 224 9.81 13.01 5.36
C SER A 224 10.09 13.67 4.01
N ILE A 225 9.52 13.14 2.92
CA ILE A 225 9.66 13.70 1.58
C ILE A 225 8.59 14.78 1.36
N GLY A 226 9.00 15.94 0.88
CA GLY A 226 8.05 17.02 0.55
C GLY A 226 7.15 16.66 -0.63
N GLY A 227 5.90 17.10 -0.57
CA GLY A 227 4.86 16.81 -1.56
C GLY A 227 4.09 15.51 -1.31
N PRO A 228 3.25 15.09 -2.25
CA PRO A 228 2.45 13.88 -2.11
C PRO A 228 3.30 12.63 -2.30
N THR A 229 3.02 11.61 -1.49
CA THR A 229 3.68 10.31 -1.55
C THR A 229 2.66 9.17 -1.54
N PHE A 230 3.03 8.01 -2.08
CA PHE A 230 2.15 6.86 -2.17
C PHE A 230 2.84 5.59 -1.68
N VAL A 231 2.18 4.84 -0.81
CA VAL A 231 2.68 3.56 -0.30
C VAL A 231 1.63 2.47 -0.53
N HIS A 232 2.03 1.38 -1.17
CA HIS A 232 1.21 0.22 -1.48
C HIS A 232 1.61 -0.95 -0.58
N CYS A 233 0.71 -1.38 0.30
CA CYS A 233 0.95 -2.42 1.28
C CYS A 233 0.20 -3.71 0.96
N LEU A 234 0.89 -4.83 0.85
CA LEU A 234 0.23 -6.14 0.81
C LEU A 234 -0.28 -6.52 2.18
N ASN A 235 -1.54 -6.93 2.23
CA ASN A 235 -2.21 -7.30 3.46
C ASN A 235 -2.98 -8.62 3.29
N PRO A 236 -2.35 -9.78 3.54
CA PRO A 236 -3.03 -11.07 3.51
C PRO A 236 -4.36 -11.04 4.27
N CYS A 237 -5.42 -11.49 3.61
CA CYS A 237 -6.77 -11.51 4.15
C CYS A 237 -7.22 -12.94 4.44
N PRO A 238 -7.25 -13.40 5.71
CA PRO A 238 -7.57 -14.79 6.03
C PRO A 238 -8.88 -15.27 5.42
N LYS A 239 -9.91 -14.43 5.48
CA LYS A 239 -11.21 -14.77 4.91
C LYS A 239 -11.22 -14.74 3.37
N GLY A 240 -10.61 -13.70 2.77
CA GLY A 240 -10.65 -13.53 1.32
C GLY A 240 -9.73 -14.48 0.56
N TRP A 241 -8.64 -14.91 1.19
CA TRP A 241 -7.68 -15.84 0.58
C TRP A 241 -7.89 -17.28 1.04
N ASP A 242 -8.82 -17.48 2.01
CA ASP A 242 -9.19 -18.78 2.56
C ASP A 242 -7.98 -19.56 3.12
N PHE A 243 -7.44 -19.05 4.23
CA PHE A 243 -6.34 -19.66 4.97
C PHE A 243 -6.52 -19.47 6.49
N ASP A 244 -5.83 -20.28 7.29
CA ASP A 244 -5.84 -20.16 8.74
C ASP A 244 -5.23 -18.82 9.18
N PRO A 245 -5.92 -17.99 9.99
CA PRO A 245 -5.44 -16.69 10.48
C PRO A 245 -4.01 -16.70 11.05
N VAL A 246 -3.56 -17.79 11.63
CA VAL A 246 -2.18 -17.93 12.16
C VAL A 246 -1.11 -17.85 11.06
N GLN A 247 -1.47 -18.15 9.82
CA GLN A 247 -0.56 -18.17 8.67
C GLN A 247 -0.41 -16.80 7.98
N ALA A 248 -1.13 -15.77 8.43
CA ALA A 248 -1.15 -14.47 7.75
C ALA A 248 0.26 -13.89 7.54
N HIS A 249 1.10 -13.92 8.56
CA HIS A 249 2.49 -13.45 8.50
C HIS A 249 3.32 -14.27 7.51
N GLU A 250 3.23 -15.59 7.57
CA GLU A 250 3.94 -16.51 6.67
C GLU A 250 3.55 -16.24 5.20
N LEU A 251 2.26 -16.03 4.93
CA LEU A 251 1.80 -15.74 3.57
C LEU A 251 2.36 -14.42 3.03
N GLY A 252 2.46 -13.38 3.86
CA GLY A 252 3.11 -12.15 3.46
C GLY A 252 4.62 -12.33 3.19
N GLU A 253 5.31 -13.18 3.94
CA GLU A 253 6.70 -13.55 3.65
C GLU A 253 6.83 -14.37 2.36
N LEU A 254 5.95 -15.34 2.15
CA LEU A 254 5.93 -16.15 0.92
C LEU A 254 5.65 -15.31 -0.30
N ALA A 255 4.74 -14.33 -0.24
CA ALA A 255 4.50 -13.42 -1.35
C ALA A 255 5.79 -12.69 -1.79
N VAL A 256 6.60 -12.25 -0.83
CA VAL A 256 7.89 -11.61 -1.11
C VAL A 256 8.95 -12.63 -1.57
N ASN A 257 9.04 -13.79 -0.91
CA ASN A 257 10.05 -14.81 -1.20
C ASN A 257 9.84 -15.49 -2.56
N THR A 258 8.60 -15.58 -3.04
CA THR A 258 8.25 -16.05 -4.39
C THR A 258 8.35 -14.96 -5.45
N GLY A 259 8.54 -13.72 -5.02
CA GLY A 259 8.61 -12.58 -5.93
C GLY A 259 7.26 -12.07 -6.44
N ILE A 260 6.14 -12.62 -5.96
CA ILE A 260 4.79 -12.15 -6.32
C ILE A 260 4.57 -10.72 -5.81
N TRP A 261 5.17 -10.40 -4.66
CA TRP A 261 5.15 -9.06 -4.07
C TRP A 261 6.58 -8.53 -3.87
N PRO A 262 7.17 -7.89 -4.88
CA PRO A 262 8.50 -7.32 -4.75
C PRO A 262 8.49 -6.08 -3.85
N LEU A 263 9.50 -5.95 -3.00
CA LEU A 263 9.74 -4.78 -2.16
C LEU A 263 10.65 -3.80 -2.89
N TYR A 264 10.12 -2.64 -3.25
CA TYR A 264 10.87 -1.59 -3.93
C TYR A 264 10.38 -0.20 -3.55
N GLU A 265 11.25 0.75 -3.76
CA GLU A 265 11.00 2.18 -3.69
C GLU A 265 11.24 2.80 -5.06
N ILE A 266 10.42 3.79 -5.41
CA ILE A 266 10.63 4.65 -6.57
C ILE A 266 10.75 6.07 -6.03
N GLU A 267 11.97 6.60 -6.04
CA GLU A 267 12.24 7.96 -5.57
C GLU A 267 12.76 8.81 -6.71
N ASN A 268 12.07 9.92 -6.99
CA ASN A 268 12.38 10.80 -8.13
C ASN A 268 12.54 10.02 -9.45
N GLY A 269 11.70 8.98 -9.64
CA GLY A 269 11.73 8.14 -10.83
C GLY A 269 12.78 7.02 -10.84
N VAL A 270 13.60 6.89 -9.81
CA VAL A 270 14.61 5.81 -9.72
C VAL A 270 14.08 4.66 -8.89
N VAL A 271 14.01 3.47 -9.49
CA VAL A 271 13.60 2.24 -8.81
C VAL A 271 14.76 1.65 -8.03
N LYS A 272 14.52 1.32 -6.77
CA LYS A 272 15.47 0.62 -5.88
C LYS A 272 14.77 -0.54 -5.18
N LEU A 273 15.24 -1.74 -5.41
CA LEU A 273 14.82 -2.89 -4.61
C LEU A 273 15.46 -2.82 -3.22
N TYR A 274 14.70 -3.24 -2.20
CA TYR A 274 15.20 -3.30 -0.84
C TYR A 274 14.86 -4.63 -0.15
N GLY A 275 15.40 -4.85 1.04
CA GLY A 275 15.11 -6.01 1.87
C GLY A 275 15.35 -7.34 1.15
N LYS A 276 14.38 -8.24 1.25
CA LYS A 276 14.43 -9.57 0.64
C LYS A 276 14.46 -9.51 -0.89
N SER A 277 13.70 -8.59 -1.49
CA SER A 277 13.67 -8.44 -2.96
C SER A 277 15.02 -8.03 -3.52
N LYS A 278 15.78 -7.17 -2.82
CA LYS A 278 17.16 -6.88 -3.18
C LYS A 278 18.06 -8.12 -3.09
N GLN A 279 17.90 -8.94 -2.04
CA GLN A 279 18.67 -10.19 -1.89
C GLN A 279 18.39 -11.18 -3.04
N ILE A 280 17.14 -11.23 -3.53
CA ILE A 280 16.77 -12.04 -4.70
C ILE A 280 17.47 -11.50 -5.95
N ALA A 281 17.38 -10.21 -6.21
CA ALA A 281 18.00 -9.58 -7.39
C ALA A 281 19.54 -9.69 -7.38
N ASP A 282 20.17 -9.59 -6.20
CA ASP A 282 21.61 -9.75 -6.01
C ASP A 282 22.07 -11.24 -6.07
N GLY A 283 21.15 -12.20 -6.25
CA GLY A 283 21.46 -13.63 -6.25
C GLY A 283 21.82 -14.22 -4.86
N LYS A 284 21.63 -13.42 -3.79
CA LYS A 284 21.91 -13.87 -2.40
C LYS A 284 20.81 -14.73 -1.81
N PHE A 285 19.64 -14.71 -2.40
CA PHE A 285 18.50 -15.54 -2.03
C PHE A 285 17.85 -16.08 -3.30
N LYS A 286 17.68 -17.40 -3.38
CA LYS A 286 16.99 -18.04 -4.51
C LYS A 286 15.48 -17.84 -4.34
N ARG A 287 14.85 -17.19 -5.32
CA ARG A 287 13.41 -17.01 -5.34
C ARG A 287 12.68 -18.35 -5.27
N LEU A 288 11.69 -18.46 -4.40
CA LEU A 288 10.88 -19.67 -4.27
C LEU A 288 9.90 -19.78 -5.46
N PRO A 289 9.50 -21.01 -5.87
CA PRO A 289 8.45 -21.19 -6.86
C PRO A 289 7.10 -20.65 -6.33
N VAL A 290 6.28 -20.07 -7.21
CA VAL A 290 4.98 -19.50 -6.83
C VAL A 290 4.03 -20.55 -6.25
N LYS A 291 4.21 -21.81 -6.60
CA LYS A 291 3.42 -22.96 -6.11
C LYS A 291 3.31 -22.98 -4.59
N VAL A 292 4.41 -22.73 -3.87
CA VAL A 292 4.41 -22.75 -2.39
C VAL A 292 3.55 -21.64 -1.75
N TYR A 293 3.30 -20.55 -2.47
CA TYR A 293 2.41 -19.49 -2.05
C TYR A 293 0.95 -19.78 -2.41
N LEU A 294 0.72 -20.29 -3.64
CA LEU A 294 -0.61 -20.55 -4.15
C LEU A 294 -1.31 -21.67 -3.38
N GLU A 295 -0.61 -22.76 -3.09
CA GLU A 295 -1.15 -23.94 -2.39
C GLU A 295 -1.57 -23.67 -0.93
N LYS A 296 -1.11 -22.58 -0.33
CA LYS A 296 -1.51 -22.19 1.04
C LYS A 296 -2.82 -21.40 1.09
N GLN A 297 -3.49 -21.20 -0.04
CA GLN A 297 -4.66 -20.34 -0.13
C GLN A 297 -5.81 -21.06 -0.85
N GLY A 298 -6.94 -21.22 -0.16
CA GLY A 298 -8.12 -21.87 -0.70
C GLY A 298 -8.68 -21.19 -1.96
N ARG A 299 -8.42 -19.87 -2.13
CA ARG A 299 -8.84 -19.16 -3.34
C ARG A 299 -8.19 -19.66 -4.63
N PHE A 300 -7.19 -20.53 -4.57
CA PHE A 300 -6.50 -21.16 -5.72
C PHE A 300 -6.65 -22.70 -5.76
N ASN A 301 -7.47 -23.31 -4.89
CA ASN A 301 -7.63 -24.77 -4.81
C ASN A 301 -8.07 -25.43 -6.13
N HIS A 302 -8.59 -24.66 -7.07
CA HIS A 302 -9.03 -25.12 -8.39
C HIS A 302 -7.93 -25.06 -9.46
N PHE A 303 -6.73 -24.57 -9.12
CA PHE A 303 -5.61 -24.53 -10.05
C PHE A 303 -5.14 -25.94 -10.38
N ILE A 304 -4.74 -26.12 -11.63
CA ILE A 304 -3.98 -27.26 -12.12
C ILE A 304 -2.54 -26.81 -12.40
N ASP A 305 -1.68 -27.74 -12.78
CA ASP A 305 -0.27 -27.43 -13.00
C ASP A 305 -0.07 -26.36 -14.08
N GLU A 306 -0.85 -26.39 -15.17
CA GLU A 306 -0.78 -25.40 -16.25
C GLU A 306 -1.11 -23.99 -15.79
N ASP A 307 -2.06 -23.82 -14.85
CA ASP A 307 -2.38 -22.50 -14.29
C ASP A 307 -1.24 -21.98 -13.41
N THR A 308 -0.64 -22.89 -12.65
CA THR A 308 0.51 -22.59 -11.78
C THR A 308 1.74 -22.21 -12.62
N GLU A 309 2.00 -22.94 -13.71
CA GLU A 309 3.08 -22.62 -14.67
C GLU A 309 2.84 -21.29 -15.36
N PHE A 310 1.60 -21.01 -15.79
CA PHE A 310 1.25 -19.71 -16.35
C PHE A 310 1.49 -18.59 -15.34
N PHE A 311 1.07 -18.77 -14.09
CA PHE A 311 1.31 -17.78 -13.03
C PHE A 311 2.81 -17.57 -12.78
N GLN A 312 3.58 -18.66 -12.71
CA GLN A 312 5.04 -18.62 -12.58
C GLN A 312 5.69 -17.82 -13.71
N SER A 313 5.29 -18.09 -14.96
CA SER A 313 5.85 -17.41 -16.14
C SER A 313 5.65 -15.88 -16.09
N LYS A 314 4.50 -15.43 -15.58
CA LYS A 314 4.22 -13.98 -15.41
C LYS A 314 5.07 -13.33 -14.33
N ILE A 315 5.34 -14.06 -13.25
CA ILE A 315 6.24 -13.56 -12.19
C ILE A 315 7.69 -13.54 -12.70
N ASP A 316 8.10 -14.54 -13.47
CA ASP A 316 9.44 -14.59 -14.08
C ASP A 316 9.63 -13.43 -15.07
N ASP A 317 8.64 -13.16 -15.92
CA ASP A 317 8.63 -12.03 -16.85
C ASP A 317 8.74 -10.69 -16.11
N MET A 318 7.98 -10.51 -15.01
CA MET A 318 8.05 -9.31 -14.19
C MET A 318 9.47 -9.09 -13.64
N TRP A 319 10.12 -10.13 -13.13
CA TRP A 319 11.47 -10.02 -12.56
C TRP A 319 12.55 -9.82 -13.62
N THR A 320 12.34 -10.32 -14.83
CA THR A 320 13.29 -10.21 -15.95
C THR A 320 13.18 -8.88 -16.67
N ASN A 321 11.93 -8.40 -16.87
CA ASN A 321 11.67 -7.29 -17.79
C ASN A 321 11.21 -5.99 -17.11
N TRP A 322 10.70 -6.06 -15.86
CA TRP A 322 10.07 -4.90 -15.20
C TRP A 322 10.81 -4.39 -13.98
N LEU A 323 11.44 -5.28 -13.23
CA LEU A 323 12.12 -4.95 -11.96
C LEU A 323 13.63 -4.75 -12.12
N VAL A 324 14.14 -4.75 -13.35
CA VAL A 324 15.53 -4.42 -13.59
C VAL A 324 15.76 -2.94 -13.30
N PRO A 325 16.69 -2.57 -12.42
CA PRO A 325 17.01 -1.18 -12.13
C PRO A 325 17.27 -0.39 -13.43
N GLY A 326 16.50 0.67 -13.64
CA GLY A 326 16.62 1.53 -14.83
C GLY A 326 15.68 1.25 -16.00
N ILE A 327 14.84 0.20 -15.95
CA ILE A 327 13.90 -0.12 -17.05
C ILE A 327 12.60 0.68 -17.00
N ILE A 328 12.22 1.29 -15.89
CA ILE A 328 11.11 2.24 -15.94
C ILE A 328 11.68 3.53 -16.51
N PRO A 329 11.33 3.93 -17.76
CA PRO A 329 11.80 5.19 -18.35
C PRO A 329 11.10 6.32 -17.58
N LEU A 330 11.72 6.76 -16.49
CA LEU A 330 11.19 7.78 -15.65
C LEU A 330 12.09 8.99 -15.64
N ARG A 331 11.59 10.05 -16.24
CA ARG A 331 11.84 11.46 -15.87
C ARG A 331 13.25 12.01 -15.90
N HIS A 332 14.31 11.23 -15.88
CA HIS A 332 15.67 11.78 -15.87
C HIS A 332 16.01 12.54 -17.14
N GLU A 333 15.37 12.21 -18.26
CA GLU A 333 15.59 12.91 -19.53
C GLU A 333 14.78 14.19 -19.63
N ILE A 334 13.54 14.18 -19.12
CA ILE A 334 12.67 15.37 -19.15
C ILE A 334 13.13 16.47 -18.20
N ALA A 335 13.74 16.12 -17.07
CA ALA A 335 14.23 17.08 -16.08
C ALA A 335 15.57 17.72 -16.46
N LYS A 336 16.28 17.22 -17.48
CA LYS A 336 17.53 17.81 -17.99
C LYS A 336 17.32 18.77 -19.16
N GLU A 337 16.15 18.76 -19.79
CA GLU A 337 15.82 19.62 -20.95
C GLU A 337 14.92 20.80 -20.60
N VAL A 338 14.58 21.02 -19.34
CA VAL A 338 13.84 22.17 -18.82
C VAL A 338 14.71 22.82 -17.72
#